data_a847bcee3a3c327b2746e5fc10992d2a
#
_entry.id   a847bcee3a3c327b2746e5fc10992d2a
#
_cell.length_a   1.000
_cell.length_b   1.000
_cell.length_c   1.000
_cell.angle_alpha   90.00
_cell.angle_beta   90.00
_cell.angle_gamma   90.00
#
_symmetry.space_group_name_H-M   'P 1'
#
loop_
_entity.id
_entity.type
_entity.pdbx_description
1 polymer ?
#
loop_
_entity_poly.entity_id
_entity_poly.type
_entity_poly.pdbx_seq_one_letter_code
_entity_poly.pdbx_strand_id
1 'polypeptide(L)'
;NWSSGKTTSFVGLSSGGWFGEGSLMKDEPRRYDVIALRESRIAYMKRSRFQHLLDHSIPFNRFLLIQLNERMGQFIGMMEHERLLNTDARLARCLASMFHPLLYPGSSLELRISQEEIGLLAGISRQRVNQALHKLEEAGLLHIDYGTLTILDLAGLRSFGE
;
A
#
# COMPACT_ATOMS: atom_id res chain seq x y z
N ASN A 1 -5.08 -17.14 -2.90
CA ASN A 1 -5.48 -17.68 -4.21
C ASN A 1 -6.84 -18.35 -4.07
N TRP A 2 -7.80 -17.89 -4.86
CA TRP A 2 -9.11 -18.55 -4.97
C TRP A 2 -8.98 -19.75 -5.90
N SER A 3 -9.81 -20.77 -5.70
CA SER A 3 -9.86 -21.97 -6.54
C SER A 3 -10.09 -21.67 -8.05
N SER A 4 -10.49 -20.46 -8.40
CA SER A 4 -10.68 -19.97 -9.77
C SER A 4 -9.41 -19.42 -10.45
N GLY A 5 -8.24 -19.47 -9.80
CA GLY A 5 -6.98 -18.90 -10.31
C GLY A 5 -6.93 -17.36 -10.33
N LYS A 6 -7.94 -16.67 -9.81
CA LYS A 6 -7.95 -15.20 -9.73
C LYS A 6 -7.06 -14.76 -8.56
N THR A 7 -6.14 -13.86 -8.86
CA THR A 7 -5.27 -13.21 -7.87
C THR A 7 -5.75 -11.76 -7.70
N THR A 8 -5.78 -11.29 -6.46
CA THR A 8 -6.03 -9.88 -6.15
C THR A 8 -4.96 -9.39 -5.20
N SER A 9 -4.58 -8.14 -5.32
CA SER A 9 -3.67 -7.46 -4.40
C SER A 9 -4.48 -6.48 -3.57
N PHE A 10 -4.24 -6.45 -2.26
CA PHE A 10 -4.98 -5.57 -1.36
C PHE A 10 -4.19 -4.31 -1.00
N VAL A 11 -2.87 -4.43 -0.83
CA VAL A 11 -2.01 -3.34 -0.38
C VAL A 11 -0.64 -3.46 -1.03
N GLY A 12 -0.11 -2.33 -1.51
CA GLY A 12 1.29 -2.19 -1.87
C GLY A 12 2.13 -1.85 -0.63
N LEU A 13 3.23 -2.56 -0.42
CA LEU A 13 4.19 -2.26 0.63
C LEU A 13 5.36 -1.49 0.02
N SER A 14 5.54 -0.27 0.47
CA SER A 14 6.69 0.57 0.11
C SER A 14 7.84 0.44 1.12
N SER A 15 8.95 1.12 0.85
CA SER A 15 10.16 1.09 1.70
C SER A 15 9.86 1.47 3.15
N GLY A 16 10.44 0.73 4.09
CA GLY A 16 10.21 0.89 5.53
C GLY A 16 8.94 0.22 6.05
N GLY A 17 8.14 -0.40 5.17
CA GLY A 17 6.91 -1.08 5.56
C GLY A 17 7.16 -2.37 6.34
N TRP A 18 6.36 -2.60 7.37
CA TRP A 18 6.33 -3.83 8.17
C TRP A 18 5.31 -4.82 7.63
N PHE A 19 5.57 -6.11 7.77
CA PHE A 19 4.60 -7.14 7.44
C PHE A 19 4.87 -8.46 8.18
N GLY A 20 3.82 -9.24 8.41
CA GLY A 20 3.89 -10.56 9.03
C GLY A 20 3.77 -10.55 10.57
N GLU A 21 3.69 -9.40 11.22
CA GLU A 21 3.53 -9.25 12.66
C GLU A 21 2.25 -9.89 13.19
N GLY A 22 1.14 -9.77 12.44
CA GLY A 22 -0.15 -10.32 12.85
C GLY A 22 -0.14 -11.84 13.03
N SER A 23 0.61 -12.56 12.18
CA SER A 23 0.79 -14.01 12.29
C SER A 23 1.59 -14.38 13.54
N LEU A 24 2.63 -13.59 13.87
CA LEU A 24 3.45 -13.81 15.05
C LEU A 24 2.69 -13.53 16.35
N MET A 25 1.85 -12.48 16.36
CA MET A 25 1.04 -12.11 17.53
C MET A 25 -0.01 -13.16 17.88
N LYS A 26 -0.58 -13.80 16.84
CA LYS A 26 -1.67 -14.79 17.02
C LYS A 26 -1.19 -16.23 17.00
N ASP A 27 0.08 -16.46 16.75
CA ASP A 27 0.66 -17.80 16.53
C ASP A 27 -0.07 -18.60 15.43
N GLU A 28 -0.42 -17.93 14.35
CA GLU A 28 -1.15 -18.50 13.22
C GLU A 28 -0.30 -18.48 11.95
N PRO A 29 -0.55 -19.39 10.98
CA PRO A 29 0.00 -19.27 9.64
C PRO A 29 -0.42 -17.96 8.96
N ARG A 30 0.41 -17.47 8.04
CA ARG A 30 0.06 -16.30 7.23
C ARG A 30 -1.18 -16.59 6.38
N ARG A 31 -2.10 -15.64 6.33
CA ARG A 31 -3.36 -15.74 5.57
C ARG A 31 -3.23 -15.23 4.13
N TYR A 32 -2.10 -14.59 3.79
CA TYR A 32 -1.82 -14.02 2.49
C TYR A 32 -0.34 -14.10 2.18
N ASP A 33 -0.03 -14.10 0.90
CA ASP A 33 1.34 -14.04 0.41
C ASP A 33 1.83 -12.59 0.34
N VAL A 34 3.13 -12.41 0.53
CA VAL A 34 3.83 -11.16 0.26
C VAL A 34 4.81 -11.43 -0.88
N ILE A 35 4.60 -10.75 -2.00
CA ILE A 35 5.35 -10.95 -3.23
C ILE A 35 6.21 -9.73 -3.51
N ALA A 36 7.52 -9.93 -3.67
CA ALA A 36 8.42 -8.87 -4.09
C ALA A 36 8.25 -8.62 -5.60
N LEU A 37 7.74 -7.45 -5.96
CA LEU A 37 7.57 -7.02 -7.36
C LEU A 37 8.88 -6.50 -7.96
N ARG A 38 9.89 -6.21 -7.13
CA ARG A 38 11.21 -5.67 -7.48
C ARG A 38 12.26 -6.33 -6.63
N GLU A 39 13.52 -6.18 -7.02
CA GLU A 39 14.63 -6.48 -6.12
C GLU A 39 14.45 -5.71 -4.81
N SER A 40 14.42 -6.43 -3.70
CA SER A 40 14.06 -5.89 -2.40
C SER A 40 15.01 -6.38 -1.32
N ARG A 41 15.38 -5.48 -0.40
CA ARG A 41 16.14 -5.83 0.80
C ARG A 41 15.18 -5.98 1.97
N ILE A 42 15.14 -7.17 2.56
CA ILE A 42 14.24 -7.49 3.66
C ILE A 42 15.04 -7.64 4.95
N ALA A 43 14.70 -6.85 5.96
CA ALA A 43 15.19 -7.06 7.32
C ALA A 43 14.31 -8.10 8.02
N TYR A 44 14.91 -9.20 8.44
CA TYR A 44 14.21 -10.30 9.09
C TYR A 44 14.37 -10.25 10.60
N MET A 45 13.27 -10.28 11.33
CA MET A 45 13.24 -10.43 12.78
C MET A 45 12.85 -11.86 13.16
N LYS A 46 13.69 -12.55 13.94
CA LYS A 46 13.37 -13.89 14.47
C LYS A 46 12.17 -13.82 15.41
N ARG A 47 11.31 -14.87 15.37
CA ARG A 47 10.13 -14.98 16.23
C ARG A 47 10.47 -14.79 17.72
N SER A 48 11.54 -15.41 18.22
CA SER A 48 11.96 -15.27 19.62
C SER A 48 12.29 -13.83 19.99
N ARG A 49 12.92 -13.07 19.07
CA ARG A 49 13.22 -11.65 19.30
C ARG A 49 11.98 -10.79 19.28
N PHE A 50 11.07 -11.06 18.35
CA PHE A 50 9.77 -10.37 18.28
C PHE A 50 8.98 -10.57 19.57
N GLN A 51 8.86 -11.83 20.05
CA GLN A 51 8.15 -12.16 21.29
C GLN A 51 8.81 -11.48 22.49
N HIS A 52 10.15 -11.54 22.60
CA HIS A 52 10.87 -10.87 23.66
C HIS A 52 10.57 -9.36 23.71
N LEU A 53 10.57 -8.69 22.54
CA LEU A 53 10.24 -7.26 22.48
C LEU A 53 8.77 -7.00 22.82
N LEU A 54 7.86 -7.87 22.40
CA LEU A 54 6.44 -7.77 22.72
C LEU A 54 6.20 -7.85 24.24
N ASP A 55 6.90 -8.76 24.92
CA ASP A 55 6.73 -9.00 26.35
C ASP A 55 7.43 -7.95 27.24
N HIS A 56 8.52 -7.32 26.77
CA HIS A 56 9.39 -6.51 27.62
C HIS A 56 9.57 -5.05 27.15
N SER A 57 9.00 -4.64 26.02
CA SER A 57 9.22 -3.31 25.46
C SER A 57 7.91 -2.55 25.23
N ILE A 58 7.57 -1.65 26.16
CA ILE A 58 6.42 -0.75 25.98
C ILE A 58 6.55 0.12 24.69
N PRO A 59 7.73 0.69 24.34
CA PRO A 59 7.87 1.42 23.08
C PRO A 59 7.58 0.56 21.85
N PHE A 60 8.02 -0.71 21.85
CA PHE A 60 7.74 -1.62 20.75
C PHE A 60 6.25 -1.95 20.63
N ASN A 61 5.58 -2.19 21.75
CA ASN A 61 4.13 -2.40 21.79
C ASN A 61 3.36 -1.18 21.26
N ARG A 62 3.74 0.03 21.67
CA ARG A 62 3.13 1.26 21.15
C ARG A 62 3.34 1.40 19.64
N PHE A 63 4.53 1.10 19.16
CA PHE A 63 4.83 1.11 17.73
C PHE A 63 3.90 0.14 16.98
N LEU A 64 3.77 -1.11 17.44
CA LEU A 64 2.87 -2.09 16.79
C LEU A 64 1.40 -1.65 16.81
N LEU A 65 0.92 -1.11 17.93
CA LEU A 65 -0.45 -0.60 18.04
C LEU A 65 -0.72 0.53 17.05
N ILE A 66 0.23 1.47 16.90
CA ILE A 66 0.13 2.54 15.91
C ILE A 66 0.10 1.95 14.49
N GLN A 67 1.02 1.04 14.16
CA GLN A 67 1.07 0.39 12.84
C GLN A 67 -0.27 -0.32 12.51
N LEU A 68 -0.83 -1.06 13.45
CA LEU A 68 -2.09 -1.78 13.27
C LEU A 68 -3.28 -0.81 13.11
N ASN A 69 -3.33 0.25 13.92
CA ASN A 69 -4.37 1.26 13.85
C ASN A 69 -4.35 2.03 12.51
N GLU A 70 -3.16 2.45 12.05
CA GLU A 70 -3.01 3.12 10.76
C GLU A 70 -3.40 2.21 9.58
N ARG A 71 -3.05 0.93 9.63
CA ARG A 71 -3.51 -0.04 8.62
C ARG A 71 -5.00 -0.24 8.64
N MET A 72 -5.61 -0.32 9.82
CA MET A 72 -7.07 -0.42 9.93
C MET A 72 -7.74 0.82 9.34
N GLY A 73 -7.24 2.02 9.64
CA GLY A 73 -7.70 3.27 9.01
C GLY A 73 -7.56 3.25 7.50
N GLN A 74 -6.43 2.76 6.97
CA GLN A 74 -6.20 2.61 5.53
C GLN A 74 -7.24 1.66 4.89
N PHE A 75 -7.53 0.50 5.51
CA PHE A 75 -8.54 -0.43 5.00
C PHE A 75 -9.97 0.15 5.06
N ILE A 76 -10.33 0.86 6.13
CA ILE A 76 -11.64 1.52 6.22
C ILE A 76 -11.76 2.57 5.11
N GLY A 77 -10.74 3.40 4.92
CA GLY A 77 -10.71 4.39 3.83
C GLY A 77 -10.81 3.72 2.45
N MET A 78 -10.13 2.61 2.21
CA MET A 78 -10.26 1.88 0.94
C MET A 78 -11.70 1.41 0.69
N MET A 79 -12.39 0.89 1.71
CA MET A 79 -13.81 0.47 1.59
C MET A 79 -14.74 1.65 1.34
N GLU A 80 -14.48 2.80 1.96
CA GLU A 80 -15.21 4.03 1.73
C GLU A 80 -15.01 4.54 0.30
N HIS A 81 -13.75 4.63 -0.14
CA HIS A 81 -13.39 5.05 -1.49
C HIS A 81 -14.02 4.15 -2.57
N GLU A 82 -14.10 2.83 -2.33
CA GLU A 82 -14.74 1.91 -3.26
C GLU A 82 -16.23 2.19 -3.44
N ARG A 83 -16.90 2.64 -2.38
CA ARG A 83 -18.35 2.90 -2.38
C ARG A 83 -18.72 4.30 -2.87
N LEU A 84 -17.91 5.30 -2.59
CA LEU A 84 -18.26 6.71 -2.76
C LEU A 84 -17.55 7.38 -3.93
N LEU A 85 -16.37 6.93 -4.33
CA LEU A 85 -15.57 7.61 -5.33
C LEU A 85 -15.68 6.98 -6.72
N ASN A 86 -15.54 7.82 -7.74
CA ASN A 86 -15.37 7.35 -9.11
C ASN A 86 -13.99 6.68 -9.29
N THR A 87 -13.80 6.01 -10.41
CA THR A 87 -12.60 5.22 -10.69
C THR A 87 -11.31 6.04 -10.66
N ASP A 88 -11.34 7.29 -11.15
CA ASP A 88 -10.17 8.14 -11.26
C ASP A 88 -9.73 8.61 -9.85
N ALA A 89 -10.69 9.03 -9.01
CA ALA A 89 -10.45 9.39 -7.62
C ALA A 89 -9.98 8.18 -6.78
N ARG A 90 -10.56 7.00 -6.99
CA ARG A 90 -10.10 5.75 -6.33
C ARG A 90 -8.65 5.45 -6.66
N LEU A 91 -8.25 5.61 -7.92
CA LEU A 91 -6.85 5.44 -8.32
C LEU A 91 -5.93 6.43 -7.63
N ALA A 92 -6.31 7.70 -7.56
CA ALA A 92 -5.56 8.73 -6.87
C ALA A 92 -5.35 8.40 -5.38
N ARG A 93 -6.40 7.96 -4.67
CA ARG A 93 -6.33 7.52 -3.27
C ARG A 93 -5.47 6.27 -3.11
N CYS A 94 -5.58 5.30 -4.02
CA CYS A 94 -4.75 4.08 -4.03
C CYS A 94 -3.27 4.44 -4.13
N LEU A 95 -2.88 5.31 -5.06
CA LEU A 95 -1.51 5.79 -5.20
C LEU A 95 -1.05 6.56 -3.97
N ALA A 96 -1.86 7.49 -3.46
CA ALA A 96 -1.54 8.29 -2.28
C ALA A 96 -1.32 7.44 -1.01
N SER A 97 -2.02 6.31 -0.88
CA SER A 97 -1.91 5.41 0.25
C SER A 97 -0.52 4.75 0.38
N MET A 98 0.23 4.66 -0.72
CA MET A 98 1.59 4.09 -0.75
C MET A 98 2.65 5.03 -0.14
N PHE A 99 2.28 6.26 0.20
CA PHE A 99 3.14 7.30 0.79
C PHE A 99 2.73 7.65 2.22
N HIS A 100 2.18 6.69 2.96
CA HIS A 100 1.78 6.93 4.34
C HIS A 100 3.02 7.05 5.25
N PRO A 101 3.24 8.20 5.92
CA PRO A 101 4.51 8.48 6.58
C PRO A 101 4.84 7.54 7.75
N LEU A 102 3.82 7.02 8.43
CA LEU A 102 4.01 6.08 9.54
C LEU A 102 4.13 4.63 9.07
N LEU A 103 3.42 4.25 8.00
CA LEU A 103 3.46 2.88 7.48
C LEU A 103 4.67 2.64 6.57
N TYR A 104 5.09 3.67 5.83
CA TYR A 104 6.13 3.59 4.79
C TYR A 104 7.12 4.76 4.89
N PRO A 105 7.86 4.89 6.01
CA PRO A 105 8.71 6.06 6.27
C PRO A 105 9.90 6.20 5.31
N GLY A 106 10.21 5.15 4.55
CA GLY A 106 11.30 5.16 3.56
C GLY A 106 10.84 5.38 2.12
N SER A 107 9.56 5.73 1.88
CA SER A 107 9.05 5.96 0.53
C SER A 107 9.60 7.24 -0.08
N SER A 108 10.14 7.16 -1.31
CA SER A 108 10.38 8.32 -2.17
C SER A 108 9.13 8.66 -2.96
N LEU A 109 9.02 9.87 -3.49
CA LEU A 109 7.89 10.27 -4.36
C LEU A 109 7.92 9.60 -5.75
N GLU A 110 8.88 8.72 -5.99
CA GLU A 110 8.96 7.88 -7.19
C GLU A 110 8.47 6.47 -6.90
N LEU A 111 7.55 6.00 -7.73
CA LEU A 111 7.05 4.63 -7.73
C LEU A 111 7.46 3.93 -9.01
N ARG A 112 8.28 2.89 -8.90
CA ARG A 112 8.55 1.97 -9.99
C ARG A 112 7.45 0.91 -10.01
N ILE A 113 6.39 1.17 -10.76
CA ILE A 113 5.20 0.32 -10.78
C ILE A 113 4.57 0.33 -12.16
N SER A 114 4.19 -0.83 -12.66
CA SER A 114 3.50 -0.96 -13.95
C SER A 114 2.01 -0.65 -13.82
N GLN A 115 1.38 -0.27 -14.94
CA GLN A 115 -0.08 -0.06 -14.98
C GLN A 115 -0.88 -1.33 -14.65
N GLU A 116 -0.34 -2.50 -14.92
CA GLU A 116 -0.95 -3.77 -14.56
C GLU A 116 -0.95 -3.98 -13.04
N GLU A 117 0.18 -3.73 -12.38
CA GLU A 117 0.31 -3.80 -10.92
C GLU A 117 -0.59 -2.78 -10.22
N ILE A 118 -0.67 -1.56 -10.75
CA ILE A 118 -1.61 -0.53 -10.27
C ILE A 118 -3.05 -1.03 -10.40
N GLY A 119 -3.38 -1.64 -11.54
CA GLY A 119 -4.71 -2.22 -11.78
C GLY A 119 -5.07 -3.29 -10.76
N LEU A 120 -4.14 -4.17 -10.41
CA LEU A 120 -4.33 -5.18 -9.37
C LEU A 120 -4.54 -4.56 -7.98
N LEU A 121 -3.81 -3.49 -7.64
CA LEU A 121 -3.95 -2.78 -6.36
C LEU A 121 -5.26 -1.99 -6.27
N ALA A 122 -5.65 -1.30 -7.35
CA ALA A 122 -6.86 -0.48 -7.37
C ALA A 122 -8.15 -1.26 -7.73
N GLY A 123 -8.01 -2.54 -8.12
CA GLY A 123 -9.15 -3.37 -8.54
C GLY A 123 -9.79 -2.91 -9.85
N ILE A 124 -9.01 -2.36 -10.79
CA ILE A 124 -9.48 -1.86 -12.08
C ILE A 124 -8.64 -2.40 -13.24
N SER A 125 -9.19 -2.37 -14.46
CA SER A 125 -8.47 -2.85 -15.63
C SER A 125 -7.29 -1.93 -15.99
N ARG A 126 -6.23 -2.51 -16.61
CA ARG A 126 -5.07 -1.76 -17.12
C ARG A 126 -5.47 -0.57 -18.01
N GLN A 127 -6.49 -0.74 -18.86
CA GLN A 127 -6.98 0.33 -19.73
C GLN A 127 -7.56 1.49 -18.91
N ARG A 128 -8.31 1.21 -17.85
CA ARG A 128 -8.86 2.23 -16.94
C ARG A 128 -7.76 2.90 -16.13
N VAL A 129 -6.73 2.15 -15.71
CA VAL A 129 -5.52 2.74 -15.09
C VAL A 129 -4.88 3.76 -16.01
N ASN A 130 -4.64 3.39 -17.28
CA ASN A 130 -4.03 4.31 -18.25
C ASN A 130 -4.82 5.61 -18.39
N GLN A 131 -6.15 5.51 -18.58
CA GLN A 131 -7.03 6.67 -18.69
C GLN A 131 -7.00 7.58 -17.45
N ALA A 132 -7.05 6.96 -16.27
CA ALA A 132 -7.04 7.71 -15.02
C ALA A 132 -5.68 8.37 -14.76
N LEU A 133 -4.57 7.69 -15.04
CA LEU A 133 -3.23 8.25 -14.90
C LEU A 133 -3.02 9.48 -15.77
N HIS A 134 -3.47 9.48 -17.04
CA HIS A 134 -3.37 10.67 -17.91
C HIS A 134 -4.17 11.85 -17.32
N LYS A 135 -5.36 11.63 -16.78
CA LYS A 135 -6.12 12.70 -16.12
C LYS A 135 -5.41 13.28 -14.90
N LEU A 136 -4.76 12.40 -14.10
CA LEU A 136 -3.99 12.86 -12.94
C LEU A 136 -2.73 13.63 -13.37
N GLU A 137 -2.11 13.25 -14.49
CA GLU A 137 -0.99 13.96 -15.09
C GLU A 137 -1.42 15.31 -15.66
N GLU A 138 -2.52 15.38 -16.42
CA GLU A 138 -3.14 16.63 -16.90
C GLU A 138 -3.50 17.59 -15.77
N ALA A 139 -3.90 17.04 -14.61
CA ALA A 139 -4.15 17.81 -13.39
C ALA A 139 -2.87 18.24 -12.64
N GLY A 140 -1.68 17.85 -13.14
CA GLY A 140 -0.39 18.20 -12.53
C GLY A 140 -0.06 17.48 -11.23
N LEU A 141 -0.75 16.38 -10.93
CA LEU A 141 -0.60 15.64 -9.66
C LEU A 141 0.53 14.63 -9.67
N LEU A 142 0.87 14.12 -10.84
CA LEU A 142 1.95 13.17 -11.06
C LEU A 142 2.54 13.34 -12.45
N HIS A 143 3.69 12.72 -12.68
CA HIS A 143 4.33 12.59 -14.00
C HIS A 143 4.53 11.11 -14.31
N ILE A 144 4.23 10.73 -15.55
CA ILE A 144 4.35 9.36 -16.05
C ILE A 144 5.61 9.26 -16.89
N ASP A 145 6.52 8.38 -16.50
CA ASP A 145 7.66 7.97 -17.30
C ASP A 145 7.62 6.45 -17.51
N TYR A 146 8.51 5.93 -18.35
CA TYR A 146 8.54 4.51 -18.70
C TYR A 146 8.74 3.63 -17.45
N GLY A 147 7.62 3.06 -16.94
CA GLY A 147 7.61 2.17 -15.75
C GLY A 147 7.81 2.86 -14.40
N THR A 148 7.77 4.20 -14.39
CA THR A 148 7.95 5.01 -13.18
C THR A 148 6.86 6.08 -13.10
N LEU A 149 6.31 6.29 -11.92
CA LEU A 149 5.43 7.41 -11.61
C LEU A 149 6.13 8.31 -10.59
N THR A 150 6.23 9.60 -10.91
CA THR A 150 6.70 10.62 -9.98
C THR A 150 5.52 11.41 -9.45
N ILE A 151 5.33 11.43 -8.15
CA ILE A 151 4.26 12.20 -7.52
C ILE A 151 4.71 13.65 -7.36
N LEU A 152 3.95 14.57 -7.94
CA LEU A 152 4.22 16.01 -7.90
C LEU A 152 3.43 16.69 -6.76
N ASP A 153 2.18 16.26 -6.54
CA ASP A 153 1.32 16.77 -5.47
C ASP A 153 0.58 15.63 -4.76
N LEU A 154 1.12 15.21 -3.63
CA LEU A 154 0.53 14.16 -2.81
C LEU A 154 -0.78 14.61 -2.13
N ALA A 155 -0.89 15.89 -1.77
CA ALA A 155 -2.10 16.44 -1.15
C ALA A 155 -3.23 16.50 -2.18
N GLY A 156 -2.94 16.96 -3.39
CA GLY A 156 -3.88 16.93 -4.50
C GLY A 156 -4.37 15.52 -4.86
N LEU A 157 -3.49 14.50 -4.82
CA LEU A 157 -3.91 13.10 -5.00
C LEU A 157 -4.88 12.64 -3.90
N ARG A 158 -4.69 13.12 -2.66
CA ARG A 158 -5.56 12.78 -1.52
C ARG A 158 -6.93 13.44 -1.59
N SER A 159 -7.09 14.56 -2.29
CA SER A 159 -8.36 15.29 -2.43
C SER A 159 -8.96 15.23 -3.84
N PHE A 160 -8.31 14.55 -4.78
CA PHE A 160 -8.78 14.49 -6.16
C PHE A 160 -10.19 13.90 -6.26
N GLY A 161 -11.11 14.65 -6.88
CA GLY A 161 -12.50 14.21 -7.09
C GLY A 161 -13.44 14.41 -5.90
N GLU A 162 -13.04 15.22 -4.90
CA GLU A 162 -13.91 15.75 -3.85
C GLU A 162 -14.74 16.92 -4.34
#